data_2a409ce73e1f7a3c2ed508888bffbe25
#
_entry.id   2a409ce73e1f7a3c2ed508888bffbe25
#
_cell.length_a   1.000
_cell.length_b   1.000
_cell.length_c   1.000
_cell.angle_alpha   90.00
_cell.angle_beta   90.00
_cell.angle_gamma   90.00
#
_symmetry.space_group_name_H-M   'P 1'
#
loop_
_entity.id
_entity.type
_entity.pdbx_description
1 polymer ?
#
loop_
_entity_poly.entity_id
_entity_poly.type
_entity_poly.pdbx_seq_one_letter_code
_entity_poly.pdbx_strand_id
1 'polypeptide(L)'
;LYMHKYDDAIKYASKVIGSKYYTLEKASSNTYLNKVNDYKYIWTYGDSREAIWKVGFTVNSYGGALGTIFDNYNYVTYRPDYVPETWVINSFDSKDLRAAAIFTTRVTGYEHGLQWPLLSKYFGDAEFLNNNILHVHQPMVFRLSEQYLIRAEAYAMKGDYGKAGKDISTLRTARYSSYGGN
;
A
#
# COMPACT_ATOMS: atom_id res chain seq x y z
N LEU A 1 1.00 18.54 -10.88
CA LEU A 1 2.44 18.37 -11.02
C LEU A 1 2.86 18.34 -12.49
N TYR A 2 2.41 17.40 -13.28
CA TYR A 2 2.80 17.22 -14.72
C TYR A 2 2.63 18.47 -15.60
N MET A 3 1.71 19.36 -15.24
CA MET A 3 1.51 20.65 -15.92
C MET A 3 2.37 21.79 -15.33
N HIS A 4 3.29 21.47 -14.40
CA HIS A 4 4.13 22.42 -13.65
C HIS A 4 3.34 23.53 -12.90
N LYS A 5 2.04 23.32 -12.63
CA LYS A 5 1.21 24.23 -11.85
C LYS A 5 1.35 23.91 -10.36
N TYR A 6 2.51 24.22 -9.78
CA TYR A 6 2.87 23.83 -8.40
C TYR A 6 1.98 24.49 -7.35
N ASP A 7 1.56 25.74 -7.55
CA ASP A 7 0.66 26.42 -6.63
C ASP A 7 -0.72 25.74 -6.55
N ASP A 8 -1.25 25.32 -7.70
CA ASP A 8 -2.50 24.56 -7.75
C ASP A 8 -2.32 23.17 -7.11
N ALA A 9 -1.22 22.49 -7.35
CA ALA A 9 -0.93 21.21 -6.72
C ALA A 9 -0.89 21.33 -5.19
N ILE A 10 -0.18 22.33 -4.66
CA ILE A 10 -0.13 22.63 -3.22
C ILE A 10 -1.54 22.94 -2.68
N LYS A 11 -2.26 23.79 -3.38
CA LYS A 11 -3.61 24.24 -2.97
C LYS A 11 -4.58 23.07 -2.86
N TYR A 12 -4.67 22.24 -3.88
CA TYR A 12 -5.65 21.14 -3.90
C TYR A 12 -5.25 19.98 -3.00
N ALA A 13 -3.98 19.59 -2.98
CA ALA A 13 -3.50 18.59 -2.03
C ALA A 13 -3.72 19.04 -0.57
N SER A 14 -3.48 20.33 -0.27
CA SER A 14 -3.73 20.87 1.07
C SER A 14 -5.21 20.84 1.47
N LYS A 15 -6.13 21.05 0.53
CA LYS A 15 -7.57 20.92 0.79
C LYS A 15 -7.94 19.48 1.16
N VAL A 16 -7.41 18.49 0.45
CA VAL A 16 -7.67 17.08 0.74
C VAL A 16 -7.09 16.69 2.10
N ILE A 17 -5.82 17.01 2.35
CA ILE A 17 -5.14 16.73 3.61
C ILE A 17 -5.84 17.42 4.79
N GLY A 18 -6.27 18.67 4.60
CA GLY A 18 -6.93 19.48 5.63
C GLY A 18 -8.40 19.13 5.86
N SER A 19 -9.03 18.35 5.00
CA SER A 19 -10.45 17.98 5.09
C SER A 19 -10.77 17.13 6.31
N LYS A 20 -9.78 16.39 6.83
CA LYS A 20 -9.88 15.40 7.93
C LYS A 20 -10.81 14.22 7.65
N TYR A 21 -11.33 14.09 6.42
CA TYR A 21 -12.10 12.90 6.01
C TYR A 21 -11.21 11.67 5.87
N TYR A 22 -9.94 11.90 5.55
CA TYR A 22 -8.94 10.85 5.31
C TYR A 22 -7.87 10.88 6.39
N THR A 23 -7.31 9.72 6.70
CA THR A 23 -6.25 9.58 7.70
C THR A 23 -5.22 8.59 7.19
N LEU A 24 -3.92 8.88 7.36
CA LEU A 24 -2.87 7.93 7.07
C LEU A 24 -2.99 6.72 7.99
N GLU A 25 -3.04 5.53 7.42
CA GLU A 25 -2.91 4.31 8.19
C GLU A 25 -1.49 4.23 8.76
N LYS A 26 -1.40 3.99 10.05
CA LYS A 26 -0.11 3.86 10.71
C LYS A 26 0.40 2.44 10.54
N ALA A 27 1.65 2.32 10.17
CA ALA A 27 2.34 1.06 10.20
C ALA A 27 2.69 0.74 11.66
N SER A 28 1.71 0.37 12.47
CA SER A 28 1.94 -0.03 13.86
C SER A 28 2.30 -1.51 13.94
N SER A 29 3.04 -1.87 14.97
CA SER A 29 3.27 -3.27 15.33
C SER A 29 2.04 -3.88 16.00
N ASN A 30 0.97 -3.13 16.18
CA ASN A 30 -0.26 -3.59 16.80
C ASN A 30 -0.96 -4.62 15.92
N THR A 31 -1.27 -5.70 16.55
CA THR A 31 -1.92 -6.88 16.04
C THR A 31 -3.43 -6.71 15.91
N TYR A 32 -3.87 -5.63 15.28
CA TYR A 32 -5.27 -5.49 14.94
C TYR A 32 -5.64 -6.55 13.89
N LEU A 33 -6.71 -7.26 14.10
CA LEU A 33 -7.22 -8.29 13.18
C LEU A 33 -6.18 -9.39 12.82
N ASN A 34 -5.79 -10.21 13.78
CA ASN A 34 -4.94 -11.38 13.57
C ASN A 34 -3.50 -11.08 13.11
N LYS A 35 -2.86 -10.06 13.64
CA LYS A 35 -1.46 -9.68 13.37
C LYS A 35 -1.21 -8.95 12.04
N VAL A 36 -2.21 -8.30 11.50
CA VAL A 36 -2.04 -7.39 10.37
C VAL A 36 -1.62 -6.03 10.92
N ASN A 37 -0.51 -5.46 10.48
CA ASN A 37 -0.20 -4.08 10.81
C ASN A 37 -1.21 -3.14 10.14
N ASP A 38 -1.45 -1.96 10.70
CA ASP A 38 -2.48 -1.04 10.20
C ASP A 38 -2.24 -0.64 8.73
N TYR A 39 -0.97 -0.62 8.27
CA TYR A 39 -0.65 -0.38 6.87
C TYR A 39 -1.16 -1.51 5.96
N LYS A 40 -1.12 -2.76 6.42
CA LYS A 40 -1.67 -3.89 5.67
C LYS A 40 -3.19 -3.79 5.50
N TYR A 41 -3.87 -3.10 6.43
CA TYR A 41 -5.30 -2.85 6.36
C TYR A 41 -5.73 -2.21 5.04
N ILE A 42 -4.90 -1.31 4.49
CA ILE A 42 -5.13 -0.67 3.19
C ILE A 42 -5.37 -1.69 2.07
N TRP A 43 -4.67 -2.84 2.15
CA TRP A 43 -4.65 -3.86 1.09
C TRP A 43 -5.52 -5.08 1.39
N THR A 44 -6.12 -5.12 2.58
CA THR A 44 -6.90 -6.27 3.04
C THR A 44 -8.38 -5.91 3.20
N TYR A 45 -8.67 -4.65 3.48
CA TYR A 45 -10.03 -4.19 3.78
C TYR A 45 -10.42 -3.02 2.90
N GLY A 46 -11.66 -3.08 2.39
CA GLY A 46 -12.15 -2.09 1.45
C GLY A 46 -12.48 -0.72 2.04
N ASP A 47 -12.45 -0.54 3.35
CA ASP A 47 -12.90 0.65 4.07
C ASP A 47 -11.77 1.47 4.70
N SER A 48 -10.51 1.29 4.25
CA SER A 48 -9.39 2.07 4.74
C SER A 48 -9.64 3.58 4.60
N ARG A 49 -9.40 4.30 5.69
CA ARG A 49 -9.51 5.76 5.72
C ARG A 49 -8.42 6.48 4.93
N GLU A 50 -7.42 5.78 4.46
CA GLU A 50 -6.41 6.33 3.55
C GLU A 50 -6.89 6.35 2.09
N ALA A 51 -7.88 5.53 1.74
CA ALA A 51 -8.44 5.46 0.40
C ALA A 51 -9.30 6.69 0.11
N ILE A 52 -8.95 7.43 -0.96
CA ILE A 52 -9.75 8.55 -1.46
C ILE A 52 -10.72 8.05 -2.52
N TRP A 53 -10.23 7.23 -3.42
CA TRP A 53 -11.03 6.61 -4.46
C TRP A 53 -10.49 5.24 -4.82
N LYS A 54 -11.40 4.30 -4.96
CA LYS A 54 -11.15 2.94 -5.43
C LYS A 54 -12.24 2.51 -6.39
N VAL A 55 -11.93 1.54 -7.24
CA VAL A 55 -12.94 0.88 -8.06
C VAL A 55 -13.68 -0.12 -7.18
N GLY A 56 -14.97 0.13 -6.95
CA GLY A 56 -15.78 -0.73 -6.10
C GLY A 56 -16.18 -2.03 -6.80
N PHE A 57 -15.94 -3.14 -6.14
CA PHE A 57 -16.42 -4.46 -6.51
C PHE A 57 -17.33 -5.00 -5.43
N THR A 58 -18.17 -5.95 -5.80
CA THR A 58 -18.99 -6.75 -4.87
C THR A 58 -18.76 -8.23 -5.15
N VAL A 59 -19.12 -9.09 -4.21
CA VAL A 59 -19.00 -10.55 -4.39
C VAL A 59 -19.79 -11.09 -5.58
N ASN A 60 -20.82 -10.37 -6.03
CA ASN A 60 -21.64 -10.73 -7.19
C ASN A 60 -21.22 -10.04 -8.48
N SER A 61 -20.32 -9.06 -8.41
CA SER A 61 -19.85 -8.30 -9.58
C SER A 61 -18.47 -7.73 -9.29
N TYR A 62 -17.45 -8.39 -9.79
CA TYR A 62 -16.05 -7.99 -9.61
C TYR A 62 -15.27 -8.15 -10.91
N GLY A 63 -14.16 -7.42 -10.99
CA GLY A 63 -13.23 -7.48 -12.12
C GLY A 63 -12.28 -8.67 -12.05
N GLY A 64 -11.21 -8.58 -12.83
CA GLY A 64 -10.17 -9.61 -12.85
C GLY A 64 -9.48 -9.78 -11.50
N ALA A 65 -9.03 -11.00 -11.24
CA ALA A 65 -8.28 -11.37 -10.05
C ALA A 65 -6.81 -10.98 -10.20
N LEU A 66 -6.49 -9.70 -10.01
CA LEU A 66 -5.12 -9.16 -10.17
C LEU A 66 -4.08 -9.93 -9.34
N GLY A 67 -4.46 -10.40 -8.17
CA GLY A 67 -3.58 -11.17 -7.30
C GLY A 67 -3.13 -12.50 -7.89
N THR A 68 -3.82 -13.03 -8.89
CA THR A 68 -3.41 -14.26 -9.57
C THR A 68 -2.01 -14.14 -10.18
N ILE A 69 -1.66 -12.97 -10.71
CA ILE A 69 -0.34 -12.73 -11.32
C ILE A 69 0.78 -12.85 -10.27
N PHE A 70 0.51 -12.47 -9.02
CA PHE A 70 1.52 -12.35 -7.98
C PHE A 70 1.52 -13.49 -6.96
N ASP A 71 0.41 -14.19 -6.81
CA ASP A 71 0.24 -15.22 -5.78
C ASP A 71 -0.22 -16.54 -6.39
N ASN A 72 -1.21 -16.53 -7.27
CA ASN A 72 -1.83 -17.70 -7.93
C ASN A 72 -1.99 -18.88 -6.96
N TYR A 73 -2.62 -18.59 -5.82
CA TYR A 73 -2.88 -19.59 -4.78
C TYR A 73 -4.14 -20.40 -5.12
N ASN A 74 -4.04 -21.70 -5.06
CA ASN A 74 -5.15 -22.63 -5.37
C ASN A 74 -5.58 -23.49 -4.17
N TYR A 75 -5.43 -22.97 -2.95
CA TYR A 75 -5.64 -23.66 -1.66
C TYR A 75 -4.61 -24.74 -1.32
N VAL A 76 -3.68 -25.04 -2.22
CA VAL A 76 -2.62 -26.05 -2.00
C VAL A 76 -1.23 -25.42 -2.17
N THR A 77 -1.00 -24.75 -3.29
CA THR A 77 0.30 -24.16 -3.64
C THR A 77 0.15 -22.76 -4.20
N TYR A 78 1.27 -22.03 -4.18
CA TYR A 78 1.42 -20.73 -4.83
C TYR A 78 2.16 -20.93 -6.16
N ARG A 79 1.67 -20.34 -7.24
CA ARG A 79 2.32 -20.39 -8.57
C ARG A 79 2.30 -19.01 -9.23
N PRO A 80 2.97 -17.99 -8.65
CA PRO A 80 2.98 -16.64 -9.21
C PRO A 80 3.65 -16.60 -10.58
N ASP A 81 3.17 -15.73 -11.46
CA ASP A 81 3.83 -15.44 -12.74
C ASP A 81 5.03 -14.50 -12.54
N TYR A 82 4.95 -13.61 -11.52
CA TYR A 82 6.00 -12.66 -11.17
C TYR A 82 6.27 -12.68 -9.68
N VAL A 83 7.54 -12.59 -9.33
CA VAL A 83 8.02 -12.46 -7.95
C VAL A 83 8.86 -11.19 -7.82
N PRO A 84 8.87 -10.56 -6.64
CA PRO A 84 9.71 -9.39 -6.41
C PRO A 84 11.19 -9.77 -6.42
N GLU A 85 11.99 -8.96 -7.08
CA GLU A 85 13.44 -9.08 -7.04
C GLU A 85 13.98 -8.84 -5.62
N THR A 86 14.99 -9.59 -5.24
CA THR A 86 15.59 -9.51 -3.89
C THR A 86 16.08 -8.10 -3.54
N TRP A 87 16.64 -7.36 -4.50
CA TRP A 87 17.11 -6.01 -4.26
C TRP A 87 15.96 -5.04 -3.90
N VAL A 88 14.76 -5.25 -4.45
CA VAL A 88 13.58 -4.45 -4.10
C VAL A 88 13.22 -4.68 -2.63
N ILE A 89 13.20 -5.93 -2.17
CA ILE A 89 12.90 -6.26 -0.78
C ILE A 89 13.98 -5.68 0.14
N ASN A 90 15.24 -5.83 -0.22
CA ASN A 90 16.39 -5.34 0.55
C ASN A 90 16.52 -3.81 0.54
N SER A 91 15.81 -3.10 -0.32
CA SER A 91 15.77 -1.64 -0.33
C SER A 91 14.96 -1.04 0.83
N PHE A 92 14.13 -1.86 1.48
CA PHE A 92 13.37 -1.42 2.64
C PHE A 92 14.25 -1.43 3.89
N ASP A 93 14.23 -0.33 4.62
CA ASP A 93 14.86 -0.24 5.94
C ASP A 93 14.19 -1.22 6.93
N SER A 94 14.95 -1.76 7.87
CA SER A 94 14.43 -2.70 8.89
C SER A 94 13.31 -2.13 9.76
N LYS A 95 13.23 -0.81 9.87
CA LYS A 95 12.16 -0.10 10.58
C LYS A 95 10.95 0.20 9.70
N ASP A 96 11.07 0.00 8.38
CA ASP A 96 9.97 0.25 7.44
C ASP A 96 8.97 -0.91 7.47
N LEU A 97 7.85 -0.70 8.12
CA LEU A 97 6.83 -1.71 8.32
C LEU A 97 6.05 -2.06 7.04
N ARG A 98 6.27 -1.33 5.94
CA ARG A 98 5.63 -1.62 4.65
C ARG A 98 6.10 -2.95 4.08
N ALA A 99 7.38 -3.31 4.26
CA ALA A 99 7.93 -4.57 3.76
C ALA A 99 7.11 -5.77 4.25
N ALA A 100 6.85 -5.86 5.56
CA ALA A 100 6.07 -6.93 6.15
C ALA A 100 4.59 -6.95 5.73
N ALA A 101 4.07 -5.82 5.24
CA ALA A 101 2.69 -5.74 4.73
C ALA A 101 2.58 -6.10 3.24
N ILE A 102 3.67 -5.92 2.49
CA ILE A 102 3.69 -6.08 1.04
C ILE A 102 4.22 -7.45 0.62
N PHE A 103 5.24 -7.95 1.33
CA PHE A 103 5.93 -9.18 0.96
C PHE A 103 5.69 -10.31 1.96
N THR A 104 5.68 -11.53 1.47
CA THR A 104 5.64 -12.75 2.28
C THR A 104 6.47 -13.82 1.60
N THR A 105 7.03 -14.75 2.39
CA THR A 105 7.72 -15.92 1.83
C THR A 105 6.80 -17.12 1.90
N ARG A 106 6.65 -17.83 0.81
CA ARG A 106 5.80 -19.01 0.70
C ARG A 106 6.48 -20.13 -0.05
N VAL A 107 6.13 -21.36 0.28
CA VAL A 107 6.47 -22.53 -0.51
C VAL A 107 5.67 -22.47 -1.81
N THR A 108 6.36 -22.54 -2.93
CA THR A 108 5.73 -22.49 -4.26
C THR A 108 5.55 -23.88 -4.83
N GLY A 109 4.66 -24.01 -5.82
CA GLY A 109 4.49 -25.24 -6.59
C GLY A 109 5.52 -25.45 -7.71
N TYR A 110 6.59 -24.64 -7.70
CA TYR A 110 7.69 -24.76 -8.64
C TYR A 110 8.88 -25.53 -8.03
N GLU A 111 9.67 -26.18 -8.87
CA GLU A 111 10.96 -26.80 -8.56
C GLU A 111 11.11 -27.33 -7.13
N HIS A 112 10.47 -28.44 -6.83
CA HIS A 112 10.58 -29.13 -5.54
C HIS A 112 10.16 -28.30 -4.31
N GLY A 113 9.27 -27.32 -4.48
CA GLY A 113 8.73 -26.56 -3.38
C GLY A 113 9.67 -25.48 -2.85
N LEU A 114 10.41 -24.81 -3.71
CA LEU A 114 11.24 -23.68 -3.34
C LEU A 114 10.43 -22.59 -2.61
N GLN A 115 11.02 -22.01 -1.59
CA GLN A 115 10.47 -20.87 -0.90
C GLN A 115 10.87 -19.60 -1.62
N TRP A 116 9.88 -18.86 -2.09
CA TRP A 116 10.10 -17.58 -2.76
C TRP A 116 9.37 -16.45 -2.07
N PRO A 117 9.90 -15.21 -2.13
CA PRO A 117 9.17 -14.03 -1.73
C PRO A 117 8.05 -13.75 -2.73
N LEU A 118 6.85 -13.50 -2.21
CA LEU A 118 5.66 -13.16 -2.99
C LEU A 118 5.17 -11.77 -2.64
N LEU A 119 4.45 -11.14 -3.57
CA LEU A 119 3.83 -9.84 -3.37
C LEU A 119 2.43 -10.02 -2.78
N SER A 120 2.33 -10.19 -1.46
CA SER A 120 1.08 -10.45 -0.76
C SER A 120 0.07 -9.28 -0.74
N LYS A 121 0.47 -8.12 -1.24
CA LYS A 121 -0.36 -6.92 -1.30
C LYS A 121 -1.67 -7.13 -2.07
N TYR A 122 -1.68 -8.02 -3.04
CA TYR A 122 -2.82 -8.26 -3.91
C TYR A 122 -3.44 -9.65 -3.71
N PHE A 123 -3.20 -10.27 -2.58
CA PHE A 123 -3.73 -11.60 -2.28
C PHE A 123 -5.27 -11.63 -2.31
N GLY A 124 -5.92 -10.54 -1.92
CA GLY A 124 -7.37 -10.35 -1.98
C GLY A 124 -7.90 -9.57 -0.78
N ASP A 125 -8.99 -8.86 -1.00
CA ASP A 125 -9.70 -8.20 0.10
C ASP A 125 -10.43 -9.24 0.96
N ALA A 126 -10.53 -8.99 2.26
CA ALA A 126 -11.13 -9.90 3.23
C ALA A 126 -12.58 -10.28 2.89
N GLU A 127 -13.36 -9.35 2.31
CA GLU A 127 -14.72 -9.60 1.87
C GLU A 127 -14.78 -10.73 0.82
N PHE A 128 -13.92 -10.68 -0.17
CA PHE A 128 -13.86 -11.69 -1.22
C PHE A 128 -13.31 -13.01 -0.68
N LEU A 129 -12.26 -12.97 0.12
CA LEU A 129 -11.67 -14.17 0.72
C LEU A 129 -12.66 -14.93 1.59
N ASN A 130 -13.49 -14.23 2.36
CA ASN A 130 -14.55 -14.82 3.19
C ASN A 130 -15.66 -15.48 2.36
N ASN A 131 -15.75 -15.16 1.07
CA ASN A 131 -16.67 -15.77 0.11
C ASN A 131 -15.96 -16.76 -0.83
N ASN A 132 -14.76 -17.21 -0.48
CA ASN A 132 -13.93 -18.12 -1.28
C ASN A 132 -13.54 -17.57 -2.68
N ILE A 133 -13.52 -16.25 -2.83
CA ILE A 133 -13.08 -15.58 -4.05
C ILE A 133 -11.65 -15.11 -3.83
N LEU A 134 -10.69 -15.83 -4.41
CA LEU A 134 -9.27 -15.55 -4.25
C LEU A 134 -8.80 -14.45 -5.21
N HIS A 135 -7.78 -13.70 -4.78
CA HIS A 135 -7.00 -12.78 -5.62
C HIS A 135 -7.76 -11.55 -6.12
N VAL A 136 -8.98 -11.34 -5.69
CA VAL A 136 -9.79 -10.17 -6.02
C VAL A 136 -9.61 -9.11 -4.95
N HIS A 137 -9.28 -7.91 -5.36
CA HIS A 137 -9.27 -6.74 -4.50
C HIS A 137 -9.80 -5.52 -5.26
N GLN A 138 -10.24 -4.52 -4.54
CA GLN A 138 -10.76 -3.28 -5.11
C GLN A 138 -9.58 -2.35 -5.44
N PRO A 139 -9.26 -2.12 -6.75
CA PRO A 139 -8.11 -1.31 -7.12
C PRO A 139 -8.20 0.11 -6.55
N MET A 140 -7.19 0.50 -5.80
CA MET A 140 -7.12 1.83 -5.22
C MET A 140 -6.51 2.81 -6.22
N VAL A 141 -7.28 3.81 -6.61
CA VAL A 141 -6.87 4.81 -7.61
C VAL A 141 -6.17 5.98 -6.94
N PHE A 142 -6.77 6.52 -5.87
CA PHE A 142 -6.17 7.64 -5.12
C PHE A 142 -6.12 7.36 -3.62
N ARG A 143 -4.99 7.72 -3.01
CA ARG A 143 -4.76 7.62 -1.57
C ARG A 143 -4.26 8.94 -0.98
N LEU A 144 -4.51 9.12 0.32
CA LEU A 144 -4.04 10.31 1.04
C LEU A 144 -2.51 10.43 1.03
N SER A 145 -1.76 9.32 1.09
CA SER A 145 -0.30 9.34 1.01
C SER A 145 0.22 10.00 -0.27
N GLU A 146 -0.46 9.79 -1.39
CA GLU A 146 -0.11 10.44 -2.65
C GLU A 146 -0.30 11.96 -2.57
N GLN A 147 -1.31 12.44 -1.86
CA GLN A 147 -1.52 13.89 -1.69
C GLN A 147 -0.38 14.56 -0.91
N TYR A 148 0.18 13.87 0.08
CA TYR A 148 1.40 14.33 0.77
C TYR A 148 2.60 14.36 -0.18
N LEU A 149 2.79 13.34 -1.02
CA LEU A 149 3.89 13.29 -1.99
C LEU A 149 3.74 14.38 -3.06
N ILE A 150 2.55 14.56 -3.61
CA ILE A 150 2.25 15.63 -4.57
C ILE A 150 2.59 17.01 -3.97
N ARG A 151 2.20 17.25 -2.74
CA ARG A 151 2.46 18.52 -2.08
C ARG A 151 3.93 18.72 -1.74
N ALA A 152 4.60 17.66 -1.28
CA ALA A 152 6.04 17.70 -0.99
C ALA A 152 6.85 18.00 -2.25
N GLU A 153 6.55 17.32 -3.36
CA GLU A 153 7.22 17.58 -4.64
C GLU A 153 6.97 19.02 -5.11
N ALA A 154 5.73 19.49 -5.06
CA ALA A 154 5.40 20.86 -5.46
C ALA A 154 6.12 21.91 -4.60
N TYR A 155 6.25 21.69 -3.28
CA TYR A 155 7.05 22.55 -2.41
C TYR A 155 8.54 22.52 -2.77
N ALA A 156 9.10 21.34 -3.03
CA ALA A 156 10.50 21.20 -3.43
C ALA A 156 10.79 21.92 -4.75
N MET A 157 9.90 21.79 -5.74
CA MET A 157 10.02 22.48 -7.03
C MET A 157 9.92 24.00 -6.89
N LYS A 158 9.32 24.51 -5.82
CA LYS A 158 9.30 25.95 -5.48
C LYS A 158 10.44 26.38 -4.56
N GLY A 159 11.36 25.46 -4.20
CA GLY A 159 12.48 25.75 -3.29
C GLY A 159 12.11 25.75 -1.79
N ASP A 160 10.86 25.42 -1.44
CA ASP A 160 10.42 25.32 -0.04
C ASP A 160 10.71 23.92 0.53
N TYR A 161 11.99 23.61 0.70
CA TYR A 161 12.44 22.30 1.16
C TYR A 161 12.01 21.99 2.60
N GLY A 162 11.79 23.04 3.43
CA GLY A 162 11.30 22.86 4.80
C GLY A 162 9.89 22.27 4.83
N LYS A 163 8.96 22.79 4.02
CA LYS A 163 7.60 22.23 3.92
C LYS A 163 7.59 20.87 3.21
N ALA A 164 8.40 20.70 2.17
CA ALA A 164 8.56 19.41 1.51
C ALA A 164 9.03 18.34 2.49
N GLY A 165 10.07 18.61 3.26
CA GLY A 165 10.60 17.71 4.30
C GLY A 165 9.57 17.36 5.37
N LYS A 166 8.73 18.32 5.77
CA LYS A 166 7.66 18.08 6.76
C LYS A 166 6.63 17.06 6.24
N ASP A 167 6.22 17.16 4.99
CA ASP A 167 5.28 16.21 4.40
C ASP A 167 5.88 14.81 4.30
N ILE A 168 7.13 14.70 3.86
CA ILE A 168 7.85 13.41 3.82
C ILE A 168 8.01 12.83 5.23
N SER A 169 8.35 13.65 6.23
CA SER A 169 8.47 13.19 7.62
C SER A 169 7.13 12.68 8.16
N THR A 170 6.02 13.34 7.81
CA THR A 170 4.67 12.89 8.18
C THR A 170 4.39 11.50 7.63
N LEU A 171 4.71 11.26 6.36
CA LEU A 171 4.56 9.93 5.74
C LEU A 171 5.46 8.89 6.40
N ARG A 172 6.73 9.20 6.61
CA ARG A 172 7.68 8.27 7.24
C ARG A 172 7.25 7.91 8.65
N THR A 173 6.78 8.86 9.44
CA THR A 173 6.22 8.60 10.78
C THR A 173 5.06 7.60 10.74
N ALA A 174 4.27 7.61 9.66
CA ALA A 174 3.16 6.67 9.50
C ALA A 174 3.60 5.30 8.91
N ARG A 175 4.84 5.13 8.49
CA ARG A 175 5.34 3.93 7.81
C ARG A 175 6.44 3.20 8.55
N TYR A 176 7.08 3.84 9.52
CA TYR A 176 8.21 3.29 10.24
C TYR A 176 7.84 2.97 11.69
N SER A 177 8.42 1.91 12.23
CA SER A 177 8.27 1.56 13.67
C SER A 177 8.87 2.61 14.60
N SER A 178 9.94 3.28 14.14
CA SER A 178 10.50 4.46 14.79
C SER A 178 11.12 5.36 13.72
N TYR A 179 10.66 6.59 13.66
CA TYR A 179 11.21 7.63 12.80
C TYR A 179 11.54 8.85 13.65
N GLY A 180 12.83 9.04 13.93
CA GLY A 180 13.32 10.27 14.56
C GLY A 180 13.62 11.25 13.43
N GLY A 181 12.64 12.06 13.03
CA GLY A 181 12.83 13.03 11.94
C GLY A 181 14.10 13.86 12.12
N ASN A 182 14.92 13.90 11.07
CA ASN A 182 15.99 14.91 10.92
C ASN A 182 15.40 16.17 10.33
#